data_cd179b9083a99340c71336b71e33ef97
#
_entry.id   cd179b9083a99340c71336b71e33ef97
#
_cell.length_a   1.000
_cell.length_b   1.000
_cell.length_c   1.000
_cell.angle_alpha   90.00
_cell.angle_beta   90.00
_cell.angle_gamma   90.00
#
_symmetry.space_group_name_H-M   'P 1'
#
loop_
_entity.id
_entity.type
_entity.pdbx_description
1 polymer ?
#
loop_
_entity_poly.entity_id
_entity_poly.type
_entity_poly.pdbx_seq_one_letter_code
_entity_poly.pdbx_strand_id
1 'polypeptide(L)'
;MKSIEAFFVFAIVILSCNKSSDNDNWSFAWTHIGHSYSATSANAYISQIDLDKGPNHIAASVPSLPRDYKISIYLTSLNQGLYSVSLSANKVRYIDESGYELGGAAGSVTITSNSSSKLSGNFAVKLINLSSDTTLLNGSFANIPLHP
;
A
#
# COMPACT_ATOMS: atom_id res chain seq x y z
N MET A 1 -43.40 -0.24 -64.57
CA MET A 1 -42.61 0.65 -63.71
C MET A 1 -42.57 0.03 -62.30
N LYS A 2 -41.40 -0.56 -61.92
CA LYS A 2 -41.18 -1.17 -60.59
C LYS A 2 -40.35 -0.21 -59.76
N SER A 3 -40.95 0.27 -58.66
CA SER A 3 -40.34 1.13 -57.68
C SER A 3 -39.41 0.29 -56.81
N ILE A 4 -38.11 0.65 -56.78
CA ILE A 4 -37.14 0.04 -55.90
C ILE A 4 -37.05 0.94 -54.65
N GLU A 5 -37.58 0.44 -53.54
CA GLU A 5 -37.39 1.10 -52.22
C GLU A 5 -36.00 0.70 -51.69
N ALA A 6 -35.11 1.68 -51.59
CA ALA A 6 -33.82 1.53 -50.98
C ALA A 6 -33.95 1.59 -49.45
N PHE A 7 -33.74 0.46 -48.80
CA PHE A 7 -33.69 0.36 -47.33
C PHE A 7 -32.29 0.82 -46.87
N PHE A 8 -32.22 2.02 -46.29
CA PHE A 8 -31.01 2.53 -45.65
C PHE A 8 -30.90 1.91 -44.25
N VAL A 9 -30.05 0.89 -44.08
CA VAL A 9 -29.70 0.37 -42.77
C VAL A 9 -28.66 1.28 -42.14
N PHE A 10 -29.11 2.05 -41.17
CA PHE A 10 -28.23 2.90 -40.35
C PHE A 10 -27.59 2.02 -39.31
N ALA A 11 -26.33 1.59 -39.56
CA ALA A 11 -25.52 0.88 -38.58
C ALA A 11 -25.05 1.86 -37.49
N ILE A 12 -25.71 1.82 -36.35
CA ILE A 12 -25.24 2.53 -35.13
C ILE A 12 -24.02 1.77 -34.60
N VAL A 13 -22.83 2.26 -34.89
CA VAL A 13 -21.61 1.82 -34.25
C VAL A 13 -21.62 2.38 -32.82
N ILE A 14 -22.03 1.56 -31.88
CA ILE A 14 -21.85 1.87 -30.46
C ILE A 14 -20.36 1.69 -30.18
N LEU A 15 -19.61 2.80 -30.19
CA LEU A 15 -18.29 2.83 -29.56
C LEU A 15 -18.49 2.63 -28.06
N SER A 16 -18.45 1.38 -27.60
CA SER A 16 -18.23 1.12 -26.20
C SER A 16 -16.83 1.60 -25.88
N CYS A 17 -16.71 2.77 -25.27
CA CYS A 17 -15.53 3.14 -24.51
C CYS A 17 -15.36 2.09 -23.42
N ASN A 18 -14.63 1.03 -23.70
CA ASN A 18 -13.99 0.25 -22.67
C ASN A 18 -13.05 1.22 -21.93
N LYS A 19 -13.54 1.76 -20.81
CA LYS A 19 -12.69 2.30 -19.79
C LYS A 19 -11.76 1.13 -19.42
N SER A 20 -10.55 1.11 -19.97
CA SER A 20 -9.51 0.21 -19.49
C SER A 20 -9.41 0.51 -18.00
N SER A 21 -9.93 -0.38 -17.16
CA SER A 21 -9.49 -0.46 -15.80
C SER A 21 -7.99 -0.68 -15.92
N ASP A 22 -7.19 0.35 -15.67
CA ASP A 22 -5.80 0.15 -15.32
C ASP A 22 -5.84 -0.92 -14.24
N ASN A 23 -5.51 -2.14 -14.62
CA ASN A 23 -5.20 -3.20 -13.67
C ASN A 23 -3.96 -2.69 -12.97
N ASP A 24 -4.18 -1.88 -11.93
CA ASP A 24 -3.17 -1.47 -11.00
C ASP A 24 -2.68 -2.74 -10.33
N ASN A 25 -1.66 -3.35 -10.95
CA ASN A 25 -1.04 -4.59 -10.52
C ASN A 25 -0.15 -4.27 -9.32
N TRP A 26 -0.77 -3.70 -8.27
CA TRP A 26 -0.10 -3.43 -7.01
C TRP A 26 -0.17 -4.65 -6.09
N SER A 27 0.79 -4.78 -5.21
CA SER A 27 0.77 -5.76 -4.14
C SER A 27 1.37 -5.16 -2.86
N PHE A 28 0.88 -5.62 -1.72
CA PHE A 28 1.49 -5.37 -0.41
C PHE A 28 1.28 -6.62 0.43
N ALA A 29 2.36 -7.26 0.83
CA ALA A 29 2.30 -8.50 1.60
C ALA A 29 3.31 -8.46 2.75
N TRP A 30 2.97 -9.14 3.85
CA TRP A 30 3.88 -9.27 4.99
C TRP A 30 3.72 -10.58 5.73
N THR A 31 4.70 -10.90 6.54
CA THR A 31 4.68 -12.02 7.51
C THR A 31 4.88 -11.49 8.92
N HIS A 32 4.12 -12.02 9.86
CA HIS A 32 4.24 -11.73 11.29
C HIS A 32 3.92 -13.01 12.08
N ILE A 33 4.80 -13.42 12.98
CA ILE A 33 4.66 -14.63 13.82
C ILE A 33 4.24 -15.87 13.00
N GLY A 34 4.92 -16.12 11.86
CA GLY A 34 4.67 -17.27 11.01
C GLY A 34 3.41 -17.20 10.12
N HIS A 35 2.61 -16.16 10.24
CA HIS A 35 1.43 -15.93 9.40
C HIS A 35 1.77 -14.97 8.24
N SER A 36 1.24 -15.25 7.06
CA SER A 36 1.39 -14.43 5.87
C SER A 36 0.09 -13.71 5.56
N TYR A 37 0.20 -12.43 5.22
CA TYR A 37 -0.92 -11.53 4.92
C TYR A 37 -0.71 -10.88 3.57
N SER A 38 -1.80 -10.69 2.82
CA SER A 38 -1.82 -9.89 1.59
C SER A 38 -2.84 -8.78 1.74
N ALA A 39 -2.42 -7.55 1.58
CA ALA A 39 -3.30 -6.40 1.75
C ALA A 39 -4.39 -6.36 0.69
N THR A 40 -5.58 -5.95 1.09
CA THR A 40 -6.71 -5.65 0.20
C THR A 40 -6.78 -4.16 -0.13
N SER A 41 -6.05 -3.32 0.62
CA SER A 41 -5.82 -1.91 0.32
C SER A 41 -4.40 -1.50 0.71
N ALA A 42 -3.74 -0.73 -0.16
CA ALA A 42 -2.46 -0.11 0.14
C ALA A 42 -2.32 1.21 -0.61
N ASN A 43 -1.80 2.24 0.06
CA ASN A 43 -1.56 3.56 -0.49
C ASN A 43 -0.30 4.18 0.11
N ALA A 44 0.36 5.03 -0.65
CA ALA A 44 1.43 5.89 -0.17
C ALA A 44 1.04 7.36 -0.35
N TYR A 45 1.41 8.21 0.60
CA TYR A 45 1.08 9.63 0.63
C TYR A 45 2.34 10.46 0.84
N ILE A 46 2.49 11.53 0.05
CA ILE A 46 3.55 12.52 0.20
C ILE A 46 3.04 13.65 1.11
N SER A 47 3.85 14.06 2.06
CA SER A 47 3.62 15.27 2.87
C SER A 47 2.32 15.32 3.67
N GLN A 48 1.69 14.22 3.96
CA GLN A 48 0.66 14.24 4.99
C GLN A 48 1.33 14.46 6.34
N ILE A 49 1.18 15.69 6.85
CA ILE A 49 1.76 16.13 8.11
C ILE A 49 0.95 15.50 9.25
N ASP A 50 1.31 14.31 9.63
CA ASP A 50 1.07 13.83 10.97
C ASP A 50 2.29 14.26 11.79
N LEU A 51 2.14 15.31 12.57
CA LEU A 51 3.24 15.96 13.32
C LEU A 51 4.00 14.98 14.22
N ASP A 52 3.35 13.90 14.64
CA ASP A 52 3.94 12.88 15.50
C ASP A 52 4.63 11.73 14.77
N LYS A 53 4.40 11.57 13.44
CA LYS A 53 4.74 10.35 12.72
C LYS A 53 5.65 10.53 11.50
N GLY A 54 5.85 11.76 11.05
CA GLY A 54 6.70 12.08 9.90
C GLY A 54 5.90 12.33 8.60
N PRO A 55 6.56 12.95 7.60
CA PRO A 55 5.87 13.59 6.47
C PRO A 55 5.37 12.64 5.37
N ASN A 56 5.86 11.41 5.31
CA ASN A 56 5.53 10.48 4.23
C ASN A 56 5.01 9.17 4.80
N HIS A 57 3.82 8.79 4.40
CA HIS A 57 3.08 7.69 4.99
C HIS A 57 2.73 6.61 3.97
N ILE A 58 3.06 5.37 4.27
CA ILE A 58 2.64 4.18 3.54
C ILE A 58 1.70 3.40 4.45
N ALA A 59 0.50 3.10 3.98
CA ALA A 59 -0.51 2.37 4.72
C ALA A 59 -0.99 1.14 3.96
N ALA A 60 -1.20 0.03 4.67
CA ALA A 60 -1.82 -1.18 4.12
C ALA A 60 -2.71 -1.84 5.16
N SER A 61 -3.79 -2.50 4.71
CA SER A 61 -4.69 -3.23 5.60
C SER A 61 -5.21 -4.54 4.99
N VAL A 62 -5.52 -5.48 5.89
CA VAL A 62 -6.27 -6.71 5.60
C VAL A 62 -7.48 -6.72 6.52
N PRO A 63 -8.71 -6.80 5.99
CA PRO A 63 -9.90 -6.95 6.79
C PRO A 63 -9.86 -8.20 7.66
N SER A 64 -10.22 -8.07 8.92
CA SER A 64 -10.36 -9.15 9.88
C SER A 64 -11.41 -8.82 10.93
N LEU A 65 -11.84 -9.82 11.71
CA LEU A 65 -12.73 -9.66 12.85
C LEU A 65 -11.96 -10.03 14.14
N PRO A 66 -12.06 -9.21 15.20
CA PRO A 66 -12.90 -8.03 15.37
C PRO A 66 -12.35 -6.74 14.75
N ARG A 67 -11.10 -6.71 14.29
CA ARG A 67 -10.46 -5.53 13.69
C ARG A 67 -9.52 -5.90 12.57
N ASP A 68 -9.31 -4.96 11.65
CA ASP A 68 -8.37 -5.12 10.56
C ASP A 68 -6.92 -5.18 11.05
N TYR A 69 -6.12 -6.05 10.43
CA TYR A 69 -4.65 -5.92 10.48
C TYR A 69 -4.23 -4.68 9.71
N LYS A 70 -3.35 -3.85 10.30
CA LYS A 70 -2.87 -2.62 9.66
C LYS A 70 -1.37 -2.47 9.80
N ILE A 71 -0.74 -2.02 8.71
CA ILE A 71 0.63 -1.54 8.73
C ILE A 71 0.64 -0.07 8.35
N SER A 72 1.39 0.73 9.10
CA SER A 72 1.68 2.12 8.82
C SER A 72 3.18 2.34 8.88
N ILE A 73 3.77 2.84 7.79
CA ILE A 73 5.20 3.14 7.67
C ILE A 73 5.33 4.64 7.42
N TYR A 74 6.10 5.31 8.26
CA TYR A 74 6.34 6.75 8.21
C TYR A 74 7.83 6.99 7.96
N LEU A 75 8.18 7.59 6.83
CA LEU A 75 9.55 7.80 6.40
C LEU A 75 9.86 9.29 6.27
N THR A 76 11.10 9.66 6.47
CA THR A 76 11.59 11.02 6.24
C THR A 76 11.57 11.41 4.76
N SER A 77 11.60 10.43 3.86
CA SER A 77 11.48 10.59 2.42
C SER A 77 10.94 9.31 1.77
N LEU A 78 10.35 9.41 0.58
CA LEU A 78 10.00 8.27 -0.27
C LEU A 78 10.96 8.10 -1.46
N ASN A 79 12.08 8.80 -1.50
CA ASN A 79 13.10 8.59 -2.52
C ASN A 79 13.65 7.16 -2.43
N GLN A 80 14.15 6.66 -3.56
CA GLN A 80 14.83 5.37 -3.57
C GLN A 80 16.00 5.36 -2.57
N GLY A 81 16.05 4.35 -1.70
CA GLY A 81 17.07 4.28 -0.65
C GLY A 81 16.68 3.38 0.52
N LEU A 82 17.61 3.26 1.47
CA LEU A 82 17.45 2.52 2.72
C LEU A 82 17.16 3.48 3.87
N TYR A 83 16.11 3.20 4.62
CA TYR A 83 15.64 3.99 5.77
C TYR A 83 15.72 3.13 7.04
N SER A 84 16.64 3.46 7.95
CA SER A 84 16.73 2.78 9.24
C SER A 84 15.54 3.13 10.11
N VAL A 85 14.87 2.11 10.64
CA VAL A 85 13.73 2.25 11.54
C VAL A 85 14.20 2.37 12.98
N SER A 86 13.63 3.30 13.71
CA SER A 86 13.84 3.47 15.15
C SER A 86 12.62 4.09 15.81
N LEU A 87 12.59 4.14 17.12
CA LEU A 87 11.50 4.79 17.87
C LEU A 87 11.42 6.32 17.62
N SER A 88 12.52 6.93 17.17
CA SER A 88 12.60 8.38 16.95
C SER A 88 12.51 8.81 15.48
N ALA A 89 12.84 7.93 14.53
CA ALA A 89 12.85 8.27 13.11
C ALA A 89 12.42 7.08 12.26
N ASN A 90 11.77 7.34 11.12
CA ASN A 90 11.26 6.31 10.20
C ASN A 90 10.46 5.24 10.95
N LYS A 91 9.29 5.62 11.43
CA LYS A 91 8.47 4.77 12.32
C LYS A 91 7.71 3.72 11.51
N VAL A 92 7.57 2.53 12.08
CA VAL A 92 6.68 1.48 11.60
C VAL A 92 5.73 1.12 12.73
N ARG A 93 4.44 1.02 12.42
CA ARG A 93 3.38 0.59 13.34
C ARG A 93 2.66 -0.59 12.73
N TYR A 94 2.40 -1.58 13.54
CA TYR A 94 1.59 -2.73 13.20
C TYR A 94 0.44 -2.86 14.20
N ILE A 95 -0.76 -3.05 13.71
CA ILE A 95 -1.96 -3.28 14.53
C ILE A 95 -2.49 -4.66 14.16
N ASP A 96 -2.63 -5.53 15.15
CA ASP A 96 -3.20 -6.86 14.99
C ASP A 96 -4.73 -6.86 15.08
N GLU A 97 -5.35 -8.03 14.88
CA GLU A 97 -6.81 -8.21 14.96
C GLU A 97 -7.42 -7.89 16.32
N SER A 98 -6.64 -7.94 17.39
CA SER A 98 -7.07 -7.57 18.75
C SER A 98 -7.02 -6.06 18.96
N GLY A 99 -6.43 -5.33 18.02
CA GLY A 99 -6.19 -3.89 18.10
C GLY A 99 -4.96 -3.53 18.93
N TYR A 100 -4.10 -4.52 19.25
CA TYR A 100 -2.80 -4.26 19.84
C TYR A 100 -1.88 -3.58 18.84
N GLU A 101 -1.27 -2.50 19.31
CA GLU A 101 -0.30 -1.75 18.53
C GLU A 101 1.12 -2.12 18.93
N LEU A 102 1.92 -2.49 17.91
CA LEU A 102 3.34 -2.78 18.03
C LEU A 102 4.13 -1.70 17.27
N GLY A 103 5.17 -1.18 17.89
CA GLY A 103 6.06 -0.17 17.29
C GLY A 103 7.35 -0.78 16.76
N GLY A 104 7.85 -0.25 15.65
CA GLY A 104 9.16 -0.60 15.10
C GLY A 104 10.30 -0.07 15.99
N ALA A 105 11.08 -0.97 16.61
CA ALA A 105 12.19 -0.63 17.47
C ALA A 105 13.54 -0.60 16.71
N ALA A 106 13.68 -1.44 15.68
CA ALA A 106 14.89 -1.53 14.86
C ALA A 106 14.57 -2.18 13.51
N GLY A 107 15.48 -2.08 12.55
CA GLY A 107 15.34 -2.67 11.22
C GLY A 107 15.41 -1.62 10.13
N SER A 108 14.83 -1.93 8.98
CA SER A 108 14.87 -1.02 7.84
C SER A 108 13.64 -1.14 6.92
N VAL A 109 13.40 -0.06 6.20
CA VAL A 109 12.53 0.00 5.02
C VAL A 109 13.39 0.39 3.84
N THR A 110 13.28 -0.31 2.73
CA THR A 110 13.98 0.02 1.49
C THR A 110 12.96 0.40 0.43
N ILE A 111 13.06 1.61 -0.09
CA ILE A 111 12.34 2.03 -1.29
C ILE A 111 13.16 1.61 -2.50
N THR A 112 12.66 0.67 -3.28
CA THR A 112 13.36 0.13 -4.46
C THR A 112 13.02 0.89 -5.74
N SER A 113 11.82 1.48 -5.81
CA SER A 113 11.47 2.40 -6.88
C SER A 113 10.42 3.41 -6.40
N ASN A 114 10.52 4.63 -6.91
CA ASN A 114 9.54 5.69 -6.76
C ASN A 114 9.35 6.35 -8.13
N SER A 115 8.16 6.20 -8.69
CA SER A 115 7.70 6.94 -9.86
C SER A 115 6.68 8.00 -9.43
N SER A 116 6.28 8.89 -10.33
CA SER A 116 5.32 9.95 -10.02
C SER A 116 3.96 9.48 -9.50
N SER A 117 3.63 8.19 -9.67
CA SER A 117 2.33 7.64 -9.30
C SER A 117 2.40 6.31 -8.55
N LYS A 118 3.57 5.68 -8.44
CA LYS A 118 3.71 4.33 -7.86
C LYS A 118 4.99 4.20 -7.04
N LEU A 119 4.87 3.44 -5.95
CA LEU A 119 5.95 3.18 -5.00
C LEU A 119 6.15 1.67 -4.83
N SER A 120 7.42 1.23 -4.77
CA SER A 120 7.77 -0.16 -4.47
C SER A 120 8.90 -0.23 -3.45
N GLY A 121 8.90 -1.30 -2.66
CA GLY A 121 9.91 -1.47 -1.63
C GLY A 121 9.74 -2.75 -0.83
N ASN A 122 10.55 -2.88 0.20
CA ASN A 122 10.48 -3.96 1.18
C ASN A 122 10.85 -3.45 2.57
N PHE A 123 10.53 -4.23 3.59
CA PHE A 123 10.87 -3.91 4.97
C PHE A 123 11.17 -5.17 5.79
N ALA A 124 12.07 -5.00 6.75
CA ALA A 124 12.37 -5.99 7.76
C ALA A 124 12.55 -5.24 9.09
N VAL A 125 11.60 -5.42 10.01
CA VAL A 125 11.48 -4.60 11.21
C VAL A 125 11.28 -5.49 12.44
N LYS A 126 12.03 -5.21 13.49
CA LYS A 126 11.80 -5.75 14.82
C LYS A 126 10.76 -4.86 15.51
N LEU A 127 9.59 -5.42 15.77
CA LEU A 127 8.53 -4.77 16.53
C LEU A 127 8.71 -4.98 18.03
N ILE A 128 8.21 -4.05 18.81
CA ILE A 128 8.18 -4.13 20.28
C ILE A 128 6.77 -3.75 20.78
N ASN A 129 6.30 -4.46 21.79
CA ASN A 129 5.10 -4.13 22.53
C ASN A 129 5.41 -3.36 23.83
N LEU A 130 4.36 -2.99 24.58
CA LEU A 130 4.52 -2.29 25.87
C LEU A 130 5.21 -3.13 26.96
N SER A 131 5.21 -4.46 26.81
CA SER A 131 5.89 -5.40 27.73
C SER A 131 7.33 -5.66 27.35
N SER A 132 7.85 -4.97 26.33
CA SER A 132 9.20 -5.16 25.76
C SER A 132 9.43 -6.50 25.04
N ASP A 133 8.36 -7.26 24.79
CA ASP A 133 8.45 -8.45 23.92
C ASP A 133 8.68 -8.01 22.48
N THR A 134 9.48 -8.79 21.76
CA THR A 134 9.86 -8.44 20.39
C THR A 134 9.46 -9.50 19.40
N THR A 135 8.97 -9.07 18.24
CA THR A 135 8.65 -9.93 17.10
C THR A 135 9.21 -9.37 15.81
N LEU A 136 9.29 -10.20 14.76
CA LEU A 136 9.74 -9.76 13.43
C LEU A 136 8.54 -9.53 12.52
N LEU A 137 8.59 -8.42 11.79
CA LEU A 137 7.69 -8.07 10.71
C LEU A 137 8.50 -7.90 9.44
N ASN A 138 8.25 -8.74 8.44
CA ASN A 138 8.91 -8.65 7.14
C ASN A 138 7.86 -8.52 6.05
N GLY A 139 8.14 -7.74 5.01
CA GLY A 139 7.20 -7.61 3.92
C GLY A 139 7.78 -6.90 2.71
N SER A 140 6.94 -6.82 1.68
CA SER A 140 7.24 -6.12 0.45
C SER A 140 5.99 -5.48 -0.12
N PHE A 141 6.18 -4.45 -0.91
CA PHE A 141 5.14 -3.78 -1.67
C PHE A 141 5.65 -3.44 -3.06
N ALA A 142 4.78 -3.55 -4.05
CA ALA A 142 5.08 -3.24 -5.43
C ALA A 142 3.96 -2.42 -6.04
N ASN A 143 4.34 -1.36 -6.76
CA ASN A 143 3.45 -0.50 -7.53
C ASN A 143 2.25 0.05 -6.75
N ILE A 144 2.37 0.23 -5.41
CA ILE A 144 1.26 0.83 -4.64
C ILE A 144 1.03 2.27 -5.10
N PRO A 145 -0.24 2.73 -5.16
CA PRO A 145 -0.57 4.09 -5.58
C PRO A 145 0.12 5.13 -4.68
N LEU A 146 0.72 6.14 -5.31
CA LEU A 146 1.34 7.28 -4.63
C LEU A 146 0.47 8.52 -4.83
N HIS A 147 0.02 9.08 -3.72
CA HIS A 147 -0.82 10.28 -3.68
C HIS A 147 -0.01 11.48 -3.19
N PRO A 148 -0.19 12.67 -3.80
CA PRO A 148 0.42 13.92 -3.34
C PRO A 148 -0.15 14.40 -2.01
#